data_81f9479bb654c1370136a250053a794e
#
_entry.id   81f9479bb654c1370136a250053a794e
#
_cell.length_a   1.000
_cell.length_b   1.000
_cell.length_c   1.000
_cell.angle_alpha   90.00
_cell.angle_beta   90.00
_cell.angle_gamma   90.00
#
_symmetry.space_group_name_H-M   'P 1'
#
loop_
_entity.id
_entity.type
_entity.pdbx_description
1 polymer ?
#
loop_
_entity_poly.entity_id
_entity_poly.type
_entity_poly.pdbx_seq_one_letter_code
_entity_poly.pdbx_strand_id
1 'polypeptide(L)'
;MSVVAQTLGHDSRVLSLIGAGHMLSHFYQLSFPPLLLVWREEFGASFIALGLIISLFSLATGLSQIPAGVLVDRYGARPVLVIGLLIISGAVASMSLVSDIELIFFLAVVAGIGNGVFHPADYAILNSSINPIRMGKAFSFHSFSGHLGGSLAPATIIFLVALQDWRFALLTTGLTGVLVALLILLQGGIL
;
A
#
# COMPACT_ATOMS: atom_id res chain seq x y z
N MET A 1 19.60 -14.19 -23.49
CA MET A 1 18.19 -14.18 -23.06
C MET A 1 17.36 -13.61 -24.20
N SER A 2 16.44 -14.40 -24.78
CA SER A 2 15.56 -13.93 -25.86
C SER A 2 14.64 -12.84 -25.27
N VAL A 3 14.69 -11.64 -25.86
CA VAL A 3 13.71 -10.59 -25.61
C VAL A 3 12.37 -11.13 -26.13
N VAL A 4 11.57 -11.72 -25.26
CA VAL A 4 10.18 -12.04 -25.57
C VAL A 4 9.54 -10.71 -25.95
N ALA A 5 8.99 -10.62 -27.16
CA ALA A 5 8.33 -9.42 -27.64
C ALA A 5 7.15 -9.11 -26.70
N GLN A 6 7.38 -8.22 -25.71
CA GLN A 6 6.39 -7.82 -24.73
C GLN A 6 5.27 -7.09 -25.47
N THR A 7 4.11 -7.71 -25.55
CA THR A 7 2.94 -7.17 -26.23
C THR A 7 2.29 -6.05 -25.39
N LEU A 8 1.54 -5.17 -26.03
CA LEU A 8 0.75 -4.15 -25.32
C LEU A 8 -0.21 -4.77 -24.28
N GLY A 9 -0.76 -5.96 -24.58
CA GLY A 9 -1.63 -6.69 -23.65
C GLY A 9 -0.90 -7.19 -22.40
N HIS A 10 0.37 -7.63 -22.54
CA HIS A 10 1.21 -8.00 -21.41
C HIS A 10 1.50 -6.78 -20.53
N ASP A 11 2.00 -5.69 -21.12
CA ASP A 11 2.31 -4.47 -20.38
C ASP A 11 1.09 -3.93 -19.61
N SER A 12 -0.09 -3.94 -20.25
CA SER A 12 -1.33 -3.48 -19.61
C SER A 12 -1.70 -4.31 -18.38
N ARG A 13 -1.51 -5.64 -18.43
CA ARG A 13 -1.75 -6.53 -17.28
C ARG A 13 -0.76 -6.27 -16.15
N VAL A 14 0.53 -6.17 -16.47
CA VAL A 14 1.56 -5.83 -15.47
C VAL A 14 1.23 -4.49 -14.80
N LEU A 15 0.96 -3.45 -15.60
CA LEU A 15 0.63 -2.11 -15.10
C LEU A 15 -0.64 -2.11 -14.25
N SER A 16 -1.67 -2.88 -14.61
CA SER A 16 -2.90 -2.96 -13.83
C SER A 16 -2.66 -3.58 -12.45
N LEU A 17 -1.89 -4.68 -12.37
CA LEU A 17 -1.60 -5.34 -11.10
C LEU A 17 -0.74 -4.47 -10.18
N ILE A 18 0.36 -3.92 -10.72
CA ILE A 18 1.26 -3.06 -9.96
C ILE A 18 0.57 -1.75 -9.59
N GLY A 19 -0.16 -1.14 -10.54
CA GLY A 19 -0.90 0.08 -10.30
C GLY A 19 -1.98 -0.07 -9.23
N ALA A 20 -2.65 -1.22 -9.15
CA ALA A 20 -3.61 -1.51 -8.08
C ALA A 20 -2.92 -1.60 -6.71
N GLY A 21 -1.78 -2.30 -6.61
CA GLY A 21 -0.99 -2.36 -5.39
C GLY A 21 -0.48 -0.97 -4.97
N HIS A 22 0.12 -0.24 -5.91
CA HIS A 22 0.66 1.09 -5.65
C HIS A 22 -0.42 2.13 -5.28
N MET A 23 -1.58 2.04 -5.92
CA MET A 23 -2.75 2.85 -5.54
C MET A 23 -3.13 2.61 -4.08
N LEU A 24 -3.17 1.35 -3.63
CA LEU A 24 -3.47 1.01 -2.23
C LEU A 24 -2.39 1.48 -1.25
N SER A 25 -1.10 1.41 -1.62
CA SER A 25 0.00 1.95 -0.81
C SER A 25 -0.24 3.42 -0.43
N HIS A 26 -0.52 4.26 -1.42
CA HIS A 26 -0.82 5.68 -1.22
C HIS A 26 -2.19 5.90 -0.57
N PHE A 27 -3.17 5.06 -0.88
CA PHE A 27 -4.49 5.09 -0.23
C PHE A 27 -4.34 4.91 1.29
N TYR A 28 -3.62 3.89 1.75
CA TYR A 28 -3.41 3.65 3.17
C TYR A 28 -2.67 4.79 3.86
N GLN A 29 -1.66 5.35 3.21
CA GLN A 29 -0.92 6.49 3.74
C GLN A 29 -1.85 7.68 4.04
N LEU A 30 -2.81 7.96 3.16
CA LEU A 30 -3.76 9.07 3.31
C LEU A 30 -5.12 8.68 3.92
N SER A 31 -5.25 7.43 4.38
CA SER A 31 -6.42 6.98 5.15
C SER A 31 -6.41 7.42 6.60
N PHE A 32 -5.24 7.67 7.20
CA PHE A 32 -5.13 8.03 8.61
C PHE A 32 -5.58 9.47 8.93
N PRO A 33 -5.25 10.51 8.15
CA PRO A 33 -5.62 11.88 8.47
C PRO A 33 -7.11 12.10 8.76
N PRO A 34 -8.06 11.55 8.00
CA PRO A 34 -9.49 11.69 8.30
C PRO A 34 -9.92 11.07 9.63
N LEU A 35 -9.17 10.09 10.13
CA LEU A 35 -9.50 9.36 11.36
C LEU A 35 -8.96 10.03 12.63
N LEU A 36 -8.05 10.99 12.51
CA LEU A 36 -7.38 11.58 13.66
C LEU A 36 -8.35 12.23 14.66
N LEU A 37 -9.37 12.92 14.17
CA LEU A 37 -10.36 13.54 15.05
C LEU A 37 -11.26 12.51 15.72
N VAL A 38 -11.64 11.45 15.02
CA VAL A 38 -12.42 10.33 15.57
C VAL A 38 -11.62 9.62 16.67
N TRP A 39 -10.35 9.32 16.42
CA TRP A 39 -9.46 8.71 17.40
C TRP A 39 -9.15 9.60 18.59
N ARG A 40 -9.11 10.94 18.36
CA ARG A 40 -8.99 11.90 19.46
C ARG A 40 -10.15 11.81 20.43
N GLU A 41 -11.37 11.77 19.91
CA GLU A 41 -12.59 11.69 20.74
C GLU A 41 -12.70 10.33 21.44
N GLU A 42 -12.42 9.24 20.74
CA GLU A 42 -12.58 7.89 21.25
C GLU A 42 -11.52 7.52 22.30
N PHE A 43 -10.25 7.86 22.04
CA PHE A 43 -9.12 7.48 22.91
C PHE A 43 -8.65 8.60 23.84
N GLY A 44 -9.25 9.79 23.78
CA GLY A 44 -8.79 10.96 24.54
C GLY A 44 -7.36 11.41 24.15
N ALA A 45 -6.93 11.14 22.92
CA ALA A 45 -5.55 11.32 22.49
C ALA A 45 -5.19 12.79 22.27
N SER A 46 -3.94 13.16 22.61
CA SER A 46 -3.41 14.49 22.30
C SER A 46 -3.10 14.63 20.80
N PHE A 47 -3.06 15.87 20.28
CA PHE A 47 -2.63 16.11 18.90
C PHE A 47 -1.21 15.63 18.61
N ILE A 48 -0.34 15.62 19.62
CA ILE A 48 1.03 15.10 19.49
C ILE A 48 0.96 13.58 19.26
N ALA A 49 0.15 12.85 20.05
CA ALA A 49 -0.03 11.41 19.87
C ALA A 49 -0.59 11.07 18.47
N LEU A 50 -1.58 11.83 18.02
CA LEU A 50 -2.15 11.64 16.68
C LEU A 50 -1.14 11.91 15.56
N GLY A 51 -0.32 12.96 15.69
CA GLY A 51 0.77 13.25 14.74
C GLY A 51 1.84 12.15 14.73
N LEU A 52 2.10 11.49 15.88
CA LEU A 52 3.02 10.36 15.96
C LEU A 52 2.57 9.16 15.13
N ILE A 53 1.28 8.89 14.98
CA ILE A 53 0.77 7.78 14.16
C ILE A 53 1.27 7.95 12.71
N ILE A 54 1.07 9.14 12.13
CA ILE A 54 1.50 9.45 10.76
C ILE A 54 3.03 9.43 10.65
N SER A 55 3.72 9.98 11.66
CA SER A 55 5.18 10.04 11.67
C SER A 55 5.81 8.65 11.77
N LEU A 56 5.28 7.78 12.62
CA LEU A 56 5.74 6.40 12.78
C LEU A 56 5.53 5.59 11.51
N PHE A 57 4.35 5.68 10.89
CA PHE A 57 4.10 5.06 9.60
C PHE A 57 5.10 5.52 8.53
N SER A 58 5.29 6.84 8.41
CA SER A 58 6.19 7.42 7.39
C SER A 58 7.65 7.07 7.63
N LEU A 59 8.10 7.10 8.89
CA LEU A 59 9.46 6.73 9.27
C LEU A 59 9.72 5.24 9.00
N ALA A 60 8.79 4.38 9.40
CA ALA A 60 8.88 2.94 9.16
C ALA A 60 8.90 2.65 7.64
N THR A 61 8.07 3.35 6.85
CA THR A 61 8.09 3.26 5.39
C THR A 61 9.46 3.65 4.82
N GLY A 62 10.00 4.79 5.21
CA GLY A 62 11.30 5.26 4.72
C GLY A 62 12.46 4.33 5.08
N LEU A 63 12.53 3.89 6.34
CA LEU A 63 13.60 3.02 6.83
C LEU A 63 13.55 1.62 6.22
N SER A 64 12.36 1.09 5.94
CA SER A 64 12.21 -0.26 5.38
C SER A 64 12.49 -0.34 3.87
N GLN A 65 12.57 0.77 3.13
CA GLN A 65 12.89 0.73 1.70
C GLN A 65 14.26 0.11 1.39
N ILE A 66 15.28 0.41 2.20
CA ILE A 66 16.64 -0.11 1.98
C ILE A 66 16.67 -1.64 2.15
N PRO A 67 16.24 -2.22 3.29
CA PRO A 67 16.18 -3.67 3.41
C PRO A 67 15.21 -4.32 2.42
N ALA A 68 14.12 -3.65 2.03
CA ALA A 68 13.22 -4.14 1.01
C ALA A 68 13.92 -4.30 -0.36
N GLY A 69 14.80 -3.37 -0.74
CA GLY A 69 15.62 -3.52 -1.94
C GLY A 69 16.47 -4.78 -1.92
N VAL A 70 17.14 -5.06 -0.80
CA VAL A 70 17.94 -6.29 -0.61
C VAL A 70 17.06 -7.55 -0.69
N LEU A 71 15.86 -7.50 -0.13
CA LEU A 71 14.92 -8.63 -0.22
C LEU A 71 14.43 -8.85 -1.67
N VAL A 72 14.19 -7.78 -2.42
CA VAL A 72 13.82 -7.84 -3.84
C VAL A 72 14.94 -8.48 -4.66
N ASP A 73 16.19 -8.08 -4.45
CA ASP A 73 17.35 -8.65 -5.13
C ASP A 73 17.55 -10.15 -4.81
N ARG A 74 17.26 -10.55 -3.56
CA ARG A 74 17.48 -11.92 -3.09
C ARG A 74 16.35 -12.88 -3.42
N TYR A 75 15.11 -12.44 -3.27
CA TYR A 75 13.91 -13.30 -3.34
C TYR A 75 13.00 -13.01 -4.53
N GLY A 76 13.31 -11.93 -5.28
CA GLY A 76 12.48 -11.44 -6.38
C GLY A 76 11.43 -10.42 -5.94
N ALA A 77 11.04 -9.58 -6.84
CA ALA A 77 10.17 -8.43 -6.55
C ALA A 77 8.72 -8.84 -6.24
N ARG A 78 8.17 -9.83 -6.95
CA ARG A 78 6.78 -10.27 -6.79
C ARG A 78 6.46 -10.78 -5.38
N PRO A 79 7.17 -11.77 -4.79
CA PRO A 79 6.86 -12.23 -3.44
C PRO A 79 7.03 -11.13 -2.39
N VAL A 80 8.02 -10.26 -2.55
CA VAL A 80 8.24 -9.12 -1.65
C VAL A 80 7.07 -8.14 -1.71
N LEU A 81 6.59 -7.81 -2.91
CA LEU A 81 5.41 -6.96 -3.11
C LEU A 81 4.15 -7.55 -2.46
N VAL A 82 3.87 -8.85 -2.71
CA VAL A 82 2.70 -9.53 -2.15
C VAL A 82 2.74 -9.55 -0.62
N ILE A 83 3.90 -9.91 -0.04
CA ILE A 83 4.07 -9.93 1.41
C ILE A 83 3.91 -8.53 2.00
N GLY A 84 4.50 -7.51 1.39
CA GLY A 84 4.35 -6.12 1.84
C GLY A 84 2.90 -5.65 1.81
N LEU A 85 2.18 -5.97 0.73
CA LEU A 85 0.75 -5.64 0.62
C LEU A 85 -0.10 -6.39 1.66
N LEU A 86 0.21 -7.65 1.95
CA LEU A 86 -0.46 -8.39 3.03
C LEU A 86 -0.17 -7.80 4.41
N ILE A 87 1.07 -7.38 4.67
CA ILE A 87 1.47 -6.75 5.94
C ILE A 87 0.71 -5.43 6.15
N ILE A 88 0.74 -4.52 5.18
CA ILE A 88 0.05 -3.23 5.33
C ILE A 88 -1.46 -3.41 5.44
N SER A 89 -2.05 -4.24 4.60
CA SER A 89 -3.50 -4.49 4.58
C SER A 89 -3.97 -5.19 5.86
N GLY A 90 -3.20 -6.18 6.33
CA GLY A 90 -3.47 -6.87 7.58
C GLY A 90 -3.35 -5.95 8.80
N ALA A 91 -2.33 -5.09 8.83
CA ALA A 91 -2.17 -4.10 9.90
C ALA A 91 -3.34 -3.11 9.92
N VAL A 92 -3.74 -2.57 8.75
CA VAL A 92 -4.88 -1.66 8.63
C VAL A 92 -6.19 -2.35 9.06
N ALA A 93 -6.44 -3.59 8.60
CA ALA A 93 -7.60 -4.35 9.04
C ALA A 93 -7.57 -4.62 10.56
N SER A 94 -6.40 -4.94 11.13
CA SER A 94 -6.25 -5.21 12.57
C SER A 94 -6.49 -3.97 13.43
N MET A 95 -6.23 -2.76 12.93
CA MET A 95 -6.58 -1.53 13.64
C MET A 95 -8.07 -1.44 13.96
N SER A 96 -8.95 -2.07 13.19
CA SER A 96 -10.38 -2.10 13.46
C SER A 96 -10.77 -2.83 14.74
N LEU A 97 -9.88 -3.66 15.29
CA LEU A 97 -10.12 -4.52 16.44
C LEU A 97 -9.54 -3.97 17.75
N VAL A 98 -8.81 -2.84 17.68
CA VAL A 98 -8.11 -2.32 18.85
C VAL A 98 -9.00 -1.43 19.73
N SER A 99 -8.73 -1.46 21.03
CA SER A 99 -9.37 -0.61 22.04
C SER A 99 -8.45 0.48 22.59
N ASP A 100 -7.15 0.42 22.28
CA ASP A 100 -6.14 1.32 22.85
C ASP A 100 -5.30 1.95 21.73
N ILE A 101 -4.94 3.23 21.90
CA ILE A 101 -4.20 3.98 20.90
C ILE A 101 -2.76 3.48 20.73
N GLU A 102 -2.19 2.87 21.77
CA GLU A 102 -0.85 2.28 21.75
C GLU A 102 -0.75 1.16 20.71
N LEU A 103 -1.81 0.37 20.56
CA LEU A 103 -1.88 -0.65 19.51
C LEU A 103 -1.96 -0.04 18.12
N ILE A 104 -2.61 1.14 17.98
CA ILE A 104 -2.61 1.87 16.69
C ILE A 104 -1.19 2.34 16.35
N PHE A 105 -0.38 2.83 17.31
CA PHE A 105 1.03 3.17 17.07
C PHE A 105 1.82 1.97 16.57
N PHE A 106 1.69 0.83 17.24
CA PHE A 106 2.37 -0.40 16.83
C PHE A 106 1.95 -0.82 15.41
N LEU A 107 0.65 -0.86 15.15
CA LEU A 107 0.13 -1.25 13.84
C LEU A 107 0.48 -0.24 12.74
N ALA A 108 0.63 1.04 13.06
CA ALA A 108 1.12 2.05 12.12
C ALA A 108 2.58 1.78 11.70
N VAL A 109 3.44 1.36 12.64
CA VAL A 109 4.81 0.93 12.32
C VAL A 109 4.78 -0.32 11.44
N VAL A 110 3.99 -1.34 11.78
CA VAL A 110 3.85 -2.57 10.96
C VAL A 110 3.34 -2.24 9.56
N ALA A 111 2.33 -1.39 9.46
CA ALA A 111 1.80 -0.92 8.17
C ALA A 111 2.87 -0.18 7.36
N GLY A 112 3.67 0.70 8.00
CA GLY A 112 4.76 1.41 7.37
C GLY A 112 5.85 0.48 6.83
N ILE A 113 6.22 -0.57 7.58
CA ILE A 113 7.16 -1.60 7.11
C ILE A 113 6.61 -2.28 5.85
N GLY A 114 5.34 -2.69 5.85
CA GLY A 114 4.68 -3.24 4.65
C GLY A 114 4.65 -2.26 3.48
N ASN A 115 4.49 -0.96 3.77
CA ASN A 115 4.46 0.08 2.74
C ASN A 115 5.83 0.32 2.08
N GLY A 116 6.92 0.13 2.79
CA GLY A 116 8.27 0.41 2.28
C GLY A 116 8.74 -0.53 1.16
N VAL A 117 8.05 -1.65 0.90
CA VAL A 117 8.45 -2.57 -0.16
C VAL A 117 8.02 -2.12 -1.56
N PHE A 118 7.01 -1.22 -1.67
CA PHE A 118 6.37 -0.91 -2.95
C PHE A 118 7.34 -0.32 -3.97
N HIS A 119 8.04 0.76 -3.64
CA HIS A 119 8.96 1.37 -4.61
C HIS A 119 10.07 0.43 -5.08
N PRO A 120 10.82 -0.27 -4.21
CA PRO A 120 11.83 -1.23 -4.67
C PRO A 120 11.24 -2.34 -5.53
N ALA A 121 10.11 -2.94 -5.12
CA ALA A 121 9.49 -4.04 -5.83
C ALA A 121 8.87 -3.60 -7.16
N ASP A 122 8.08 -2.52 -7.15
CA ASP A 122 7.39 -2.00 -8.33
C ASP A 122 8.40 -1.60 -9.42
N TYR A 123 9.46 -0.90 -9.06
CA TYR A 123 10.48 -0.48 -10.02
C TYR A 123 11.24 -1.67 -10.60
N ALA A 124 11.54 -2.70 -9.80
CA ALA A 124 12.16 -3.91 -10.29
C ALA A 124 11.25 -4.65 -11.29
N ILE A 125 9.94 -4.77 -10.98
CA ILE A 125 8.97 -5.40 -11.89
C ILE A 125 8.80 -4.58 -13.17
N LEU A 126 8.65 -3.26 -13.08
CA LEU A 126 8.53 -2.40 -14.27
C LEU A 126 9.74 -2.56 -15.18
N ASN A 127 10.95 -2.50 -14.62
CA ASN A 127 12.19 -2.61 -15.40
C ASN A 127 12.39 -3.99 -16.04
N SER A 128 11.91 -5.07 -15.41
CA SER A 128 12.04 -6.44 -15.95
C SER A 128 10.94 -6.82 -16.93
N SER A 129 9.73 -6.28 -16.75
CA SER A 129 8.52 -6.77 -17.41
C SER A 129 7.99 -5.85 -18.52
N ILE A 130 8.37 -4.56 -18.52
CA ILE A 130 7.87 -3.59 -19.51
C ILE A 130 8.88 -3.36 -20.65
N ASN A 131 8.35 -3.21 -21.86
CA ASN A 131 9.20 -2.88 -23.01
C ASN A 131 9.89 -1.51 -22.81
N PRO A 132 11.22 -1.41 -22.97
CA PRO A 132 11.98 -0.17 -22.76
C PRO A 132 11.42 1.06 -23.51
N ILE A 133 10.89 0.85 -24.73
CA ILE A 133 10.29 1.94 -25.53
C ILE A 133 9.06 2.55 -24.83
N ARG A 134 8.36 1.80 -23.98
CA ARG A 134 7.15 2.22 -23.28
C ARG A 134 7.38 2.55 -21.81
N MET A 135 8.63 2.49 -21.34
CA MET A 135 8.97 2.70 -19.92
C MET A 135 8.48 4.04 -19.37
N GLY A 136 8.61 5.12 -20.14
CA GLY A 136 8.11 6.44 -19.70
C GLY A 136 6.60 6.44 -19.44
N LYS A 137 5.80 5.77 -20.29
CA LYS A 137 4.34 5.60 -20.06
C LYS A 137 4.06 4.74 -18.84
N ALA A 138 4.86 3.70 -18.62
CA ALA A 138 4.72 2.81 -17.47
C ALA A 138 4.92 3.57 -16.14
N PHE A 139 5.99 4.34 -16.02
CA PHE A 139 6.24 5.17 -14.85
C PHE A 139 5.18 6.27 -14.65
N SER A 140 4.70 6.88 -15.75
CA SER A 140 3.61 7.86 -15.66
C SER A 140 2.32 7.22 -15.12
N PHE A 141 1.96 6.02 -15.59
CA PHE A 141 0.80 5.29 -15.09
C PHE A 141 0.97 4.88 -13.62
N HIS A 142 2.15 4.38 -13.25
CA HIS A 142 2.49 4.03 -11.87
C HIS A 142 2.33 5.25 -10.95
N SER A 143 2.93 6.39 -11.29
CA SER A 143 2.79 7.61 -10.50
C SER A 143 1.34 8.10 -10.42
N PHE A 144 0.62 8.07 -11.55
CA PHE A 144 -0.81 8.42 -11.58
C PHE A 144 -1.64 7.52 -10.64
N SER A 145 -1.41 6.20 -10.65
CA SER A 145 -2.13 5.27 -9.78
C SER A 145 -1.92 5.58 -8.30
N GLY A 146 -0.70 5.90 -7.88
CA GLY A 146 -0.40 6.32 -6.51
C GLY A 146 -1.14 7.59 -6.13
N HIS A 147 -1.03 8.65 -6.95
CA HIS A 147 -1.74 9.91 -6.68
C HIS A 147 -3.26 9.73 -6.66
N LEU A 148 -3.81 8.89 -7.55
CA LEU A 148 -5.24 8.57 -7.55
C LEU A 148 -5.65 7.91 -6.23
N GLY A 149 -4.88 6.92 -5.74
CA GLY A 149 -5.14 6.27 -4.47
C GLY A 149 -5.13 7.25 -3.31
N GLY A 150 -4.10 8.09 -3.22
CA GLY A 150 -4.01 9.13 -2.20
C GLY A 150 -5.14 10.14 -2.25
N SER A 151 -5.56 10.54 -3.45
CA SER A 151 -6.67 11.49 -3.62
C SER A 151 -8.04 10.90 -3.25
N LEU A 152 -8.24 9.60 -3.48
CA LEU A 152 -9.49 8.92 -3.17
C LEU A 152 -9.61 8.57 -1.68
N ALA A 153 -8.48 8.39 -0.97
CA ALA A 153 -8.48 7.88 0.39
C ALA A 153 -9.31 8.71 1.37
N PRO A 154 -9.15 10.04 1.50
CA PRO A 154 -9.90 10.81 2.48
C PRO A 154 -11.41 10.73 2.26
N ALA A 155 -11.87 10.88 1.02
CA ALA A 155 -13.29 10.82 0.69
C ALA A 155 -13.88 9.43 0.95
N THR A 156 -13.16 8.36 0.59
CA THR A 156 -13.58 6.98 0.82
C THR A 156 -13.67 6.68 2.31
N ILE A 157 -12.66 7.06 3.10
CA ILE A 157 -12.66 6.83 4.55
C ILE A 157 -13.81 7.59 5.21
N ILE A 158 -14.01 8.87 4.90
CA ILE A 158 -15.11 9.66 5.46
C ILE A 158 -16.47 9.03 5.10
N PHE A 159 -16.63 8.58 3.87
CA PHE A 159 -17.85 7.90 3.42
C PHE A 159 -18.11 6.61 4.19
N LEU A 160 -17.11 5.75 4.35
CA LEU A 160 -17.23 4.49 5.08
C LEU A 160 -17.48 4.71 6.59
N VAL A 161 -16.85 5.73 7.19
CA VAL A 161 -17.11 6.14 8.57
C VAL A 161 -18.55 6.61 8.73
N ALA A 162 -19.07 7.36 7.77
CA ALA A 162 -20.46 7.84 7.80
C ALA A 162 -21.49 6.71 7.59
N LEU A 163 -21.12 5.61 6.93
CA LEU A 163 -21.98 4.43 6.77
C LEU A 163 -22.15 3.65 8.08
N GLN A 164 -21.11 3.56 8.88
CA GLN A 164 -21.12 2.80 10.14
C GLN A 164 -20.18 3.43 11.17
N ASP A 165 -18.87 3.21 11.06
CA ASP A 165 -17.85 3.76 11.95
C ASP A 165 -16.44 3.63 11.33
N TRP A 166 -15.43 4.08 12.05
CA TRP A 166 -14.04 4.02 11.60
C TRP A 166 -13.47 2.58 11.58
N ARG A 167 -13.98 1.69 12.43
CA ARG A 167 -13.58 0.29 12.45
C ARG A 167 -14.02 -0.42 11.17
N PHE A 168 -15.27 -0.18 10.77
CA PHE A 168 -15.80 -0.67 9.51
C PHE A 168 -14.99 -0.15 8.31
N ALA A 169 -14.61 1.14 8.33
CA ALA A 169 -13.80 1.74 7.26
C ALA A 169 -12.43 1.05 7.13
N LEU A 170 -11.71 0.85 8.24
CA LEU A 170 -10.40 0.21 8.23
C LEU A 170 -10.47 -1.29 7.91
N LEU A 171 -11.47 -1.99 8.43
CA LEU A 171 -11.69 -3.41 8.12
C LEU A 171 -11.95 -3.60 6.62
N THR A 172 -12.88 -2.84 6.07
CA THR A 172 -13.27 -2.92 4.64
C THR A 172 -12.10 -2.62 3.72
N THR A 173 -11.37 -1.53 3.98
CA THR A 173 -10.23 -1.14 3.17
C THR A 173 -9.05 -2.11 3.33
N GLY A 174 -8.79 -2.60 4.54
CA GLY A 174 -7.77 -3.61 4.79
C GLY A 174 -8.08 -4.93 4.07
N LEU A 175 -9.30 -5.43 4.15
CA LEU A 175 -9.71 -6.64 3.42
C LEU A 175 -9.63 -6.46 1.90
N THR A 176 -9.94 -5.26 1.38
CA THR A 176 -9.76 -4.94 -0.04
C THR A 176 -8.31 -5.13 -0.46
N GLY A 177 -7.35 -4.68 0.35
CA GLY A 177 -5.94 -4.86 0.05
C GLY A 177 -5.49 -6.33 0.12
N VAL A 178 -6.03 -7.11 1.05
CA VAL A 178 -5.78 -8.56 1.07
C VAL A 178 -6.28 -9.21 -0.23
N LEU A 179 -7.47 -8.84 -0.71
CA LEU A 179 -7.99 -9.34 -1.99
C LEU A 179 -7.08 -8.98 -3.17
N VAL A 180 -6.58 -7.72 -3.21
CA VAL A 180 -5.63 -7.30 -4.26
C VAL A 180 -4.31 -8.07 -4.16
N ALA A 181 -3.79 -8.32 -2.95
CA ALA A 181 -2.60 -9.14 -2.75
C ALA A 181 -2.79 -10.57 -3.29
N LEU A 182 -3.94 -11.18 -3.03
CA LEU A 182 -4.30 -12.50 -3.57
C LEU A 182 -4.42 -12.47 -5.10
N LEU A 183 -5.00 -11.43 -5.68
CA LEU A 183 -5.05 -11.27 -7.14
C LEU A 183 -3.64 -11.16 -7.75
N ILE A 184 -2.74 -10.40 -7.14
CA ILE A 184 -1.35 -10.32 -7.58
C ILE A 184 -0.65 -11.67 -7.42
N LEU A 185 -0.92 -12.40 -6.35
CA LEU A 185 -0.37 -13.74 -6.12
C LEU A 185 -0.84 -14.74 -7.19
N LEU A 186 -2.12 -14.74 -7.54
CA LEU A 186 -2.71 -15.69 -8.51
C LEU A 186 -2.34 -15.35 -9.95
N GLN A 187 -2.29 -14.07 -10.31
CA GLN A 187 -2.03 -13.61 -11.68
C GLN A 187 -0.58 -13.23 -11.94
N GLY A 188 0.24 -13.20 -10.91
CA GLY A 188 1.62 -12.69 -10.98
C GLY A 188 2.60 -13.58 -11.75
N GLY A 189 2.16 -14.65 -12.39
CA GLY A 189 3.02 -15.40 -13.32
C GLY A 189 3.51 -14.59 -14.53
N ILE A 190 2.99 -13.37 -14.68
CA ILE A 190 3.40 -12.38 -15.70
C ILE A 190 4.34 -11.28 -15.15
N LEU A 191 4.58 -11.23 -13.83
CA LEU A 191 5.41 -10.25 -13.14
C LEU A 191 6.86 -10.71 -12.99
#